data_2e864db6bdcda8c4280bc0abee49f91a
#
_entry.id   2e864db6bdcda8c4280bc0abee49f91a
#
_cell.length_a   1.000
_cell.length_b   1.000
_cell.length_c   1.000
_cell.angle_alpha   90.00
_cell.angle_beta   90.00
_cell.angle_gamma   90.00
#
_symmetry.space_group_name_H-M   'P 1'
#
loop_
_entity.id
_entity.type
_entity.pdbx_description
1 polymer ?
#
loop_
_entity_poly.entity_id
_entity_poly.type
_entity_poly.pdbx_seq_one_letter_code
_entity_poly.pdbx_strand_id
1 'polypeptide(L)'
;MTLRPGDSQLIPTGLAIHLGDPALAAIIIPRSGLGHKHGIVLGNLVGLIDSDYQGQVLVSCWNRGKEPFVVNPMERIAQLVVVPVVQVELNIVDSFDESLRGAGGFGSTGKH
;
A
#
# COMPACT_ATOMS: atom_id res chain seq x y z
N MET A 1 13.98 -9.91 15.31
CA MET A 1 14.21 -10.12 13.86
C MET A 1 15.06 -8.99 13.31
N THR A 2 16.09 -9.31 12.56
CA THR A 2 16.95 -8.30 11.95
C THR A 2 16.74 -8.30 10.44
N LEU A 3 16.48 -7.13 9.87
CA LEU A 3 16.42 -6.92 8.43
C LEU A 3 17.71 -6.24 8.00
N ARG A 4 18.51 -6.95 7.21
CA ARG A 4 19.72 -6.37 6.62
C ARG A 4 19.32 -5.51 5.41
N PRO A 5 20.19 -4.59 4.99
CA PRO A 5 19.92 -3.81 3.78
C PRO A 5 19.55 -4.71 2.59
N GLY A 6 18.43 -4.41 1.96
CA GLY A 6 17.89 -5.19 0.85
C GLY A 6 16.95 -6.32 1.23
N ASP A 7 16.89 -6.72 2.49
CA ASP A 7 16.02 -7.81 2.94
C ASP A 7 14.54 -7.40 2.90
N SER A 8 13.70 -8.32 2.48
CA SER A 8 12.24 -8.23 2.60
C SER A 8 11.72 -9.44 3.36
N GLN A 9 10.76 -9.23 4.24
CA GLN A 9 10.21 -10.29 5.07
C GLN A 9 8.73 -10.04 5.36
N LEU A 10 7.94 -11.10 5.32
CA LEU A 10 6.56 -11.01 5.78
C LEU A 10 6.54 -11.14 7.30
N ILE A 11 6.01 -10.12 7.95
CA ILE A 11 5.95 -10.06 9.41
C ILE A 11 4.49 -10.20 9.84
N PRO A 12 4.16 -11.22 10.63
CA PRO A 12 2.80 -11.39 11.12
C PRO A 12 2.49 -10.35 12.19
N THR A 13 1.28 -9.79 12.12
CA THR A 13 0.83 -8.79 13.10
C THR A 13 0.10 -9.41 14.29
N GLY A 14 -0.35 -10.64 14.16
CA GLY A 14 -1.22 -11.26 15.16
C GLY A 14 -2.65 -10.76 15.10
N LEU A 15 -3.01 -9.95 14.12
CA LEU A 15 -4.33 -9.36 13.97
C LEU A 15 -5.01 -9.87 12.71
N ALA A 16 -6.32 -10.10 12.79
CA ALA A 16 -7.17 -10.29 11.64
C ALA A 16 -8.30 -9.27 11.72
N ILE A 17 -8.68 -8.72 10.58
CA ILE A 17 -9.76 -7.75 10.49
C ILE A 17 -10.78 -8.21 9.47
N HIS A 18 -12.03 -7.79 9.66
CA HIS A 18 -13.08 -8.03 8.69
C HIS A 18 -13.91 -6.75 8.55
N LEU A 19 -13.75 -6.08 7.43
CA LEU A 19 -14.50 -4.84 7.18
C LEU A 19 -15.95 -5.12 6.83
N GLY A 20 -16.18 -6.13 5.99
CA GLY A 20 -17.53 -6.62 5.68
C GLY A 20 -18.39 -5.70 4.82
N ASP A 21 -17.86 -4.57 4.39
CA ASP A 21 -18.56 -3.59 3.57
C ASP A 21 -17.78 -3.38 2.27
N PRO A 22 -18.38 -3.73 1.10
CA PRO A 22 -17.68 -3.57 -0.17
C PRO A 22 -17.38 -2.12 -0.55
N ALA A 23 -17.93 -1.15 0.17
CA ALA A 23 -17.58 0.26 -0.01
C ALA A 23 -16.34 0.66 0.79
N LEU A 24 -15.72 -0.27 1.52
CA LEU A 24 -14.52 -0.01 2.32
C LEU A 24 -13.40 -0.94 1.92
N ALA A 25 -12.18 -0.46 2.10
CA ALA A 25 -10.98 -1.27 2.05
C ALA A 25 -10.01 -0.78 3.10
N ALA A 26 -9.05 -1.60 3.48
CA ALA A 26 -7.96 -1.15 4.32
C ALA A 26 -6.69 -1.06 3.50
N ILE A 27 -5.85 -0.10 3.82
CA ILE A 27 -4.52 0.01 3.23
C ILE A 27 -3.48 -0.03 4.34
N ILE A 28 -2.36 -0.68 4.04
CA ILE A 28 -1.19 -0.69 4.91
C ILE A 28 -0.14 0.16 4.23
N ILE A 29 0.35 1.14 4.96
CA ILE A 29 1.35 2.08 4.47
C ILE A 29 2.49 2.20 5.46
N PRO A 30 3.69 2.64 5.01
CA PRO A 30 4.83 2.82 5.91
C PRO A 30 4.60 3.96 6.90
N ARG A 31 5.34 3.93 7.98
CA ARG A 31 5.47 5.08 8.86
C ARG A 31 6.50 6.05 8.29
N SER A 32 6.16 7.33 8.25
CA SER A 32 7.03 8.34 7.63
C SER A 32 8.43 8.39 8.24
N GLY A 33 8.53 8.33 9.56
CA GLY A 33 9.83 8.37 10.24
C GLY A 33 10.71 7.17 9.92
N LEU A 34 10.17 5.96 10.00
CA LEU A 34 10.91 4.76 9.68
C LEU A 34 11.30 4.71 8.21
N GLY A 35 10.40 5.11 7.33
CA GLY A 35 10.68 5.13 5.89
C GLY A 35 11.77 6.12 5.54
N HIS A 36 11.65 7.33 6.04
CA HIS A 36 12.59 8.40 5.71
C HIS A 36 13.97 8.20 6.35
N LYS A 37 14.02 7.88 7.64
CA LYS A 37 15.28 7.81 8.38
C LYS A 37 16.00 6.48 8.20
N HIS A 38 15.25 5.38 8.15
CA HIS A 38 15.84 4.04 8.18
C HIS A 38 15.59 3.24 6.92
N GLY A 39 14.76 3.74 6.01
CA GLY A 39 14.42 3.02 4.79
C GLY A 39 13.53 1.81 5.04
N ILE A 40 12.81 1.76 6.15
CA ILE A 40 11.91 0.67 6.47
C ILE A 40 10.54 0.99 5.88
N VAL A 41 10.22 0.30 4.82
CA VAL A 41 9.02 0.52 4.01
C VAL A 41 8.36 -0.82 3.72
N LEU A 42 7.37 -0.82 2.85
CA LEU A 42 6.69 -2.06 2.45
C LEU A 42 7.23 -2.54 1.11
N GLY A 43 7.47 -3.86 1.02
CA GLY A 43 7.94 -4.48 -0.21
C GLY A 43 6.93 -4.40 -1.34
N ASN A 44 5.65 -4.35 -1.01
CA ASN A 44 4.56 -4.15 -1.97
C ASN A 44 4.15 -2.68 -2.11
N LEU A 45 4.88 -1.76 -1.52
CA LEU A 45 4.69 -0.31 -1.48
C LEU A 45 3.43 0.09 -0.70
N VAL A 46 2.27 -0.36 -1.12
CA VAL A 46 1.01 -0.18 -0.40
C VAL A 46 0.32 -1.54 -0.35
N GLY A 47 -0.03 -1.98 0.83
CA GLY A 47 -0.82 -3.19 0.99
C GLY A 47 -2.30 -2.87 0.93
N LEU A 48 -3.04 -3.54 0.04
CA LEU A 48 -4.49 -3.39 -0.05
C LEU A 48 -5.16 -4.61 0.55
N ILE A 49 -6.07 -4.37 1.48
CA ILE A 49 -6.87 -5.42 2.12
C ILE A 49 -8.32 -5.23 1.72
N ASP A 50 -8.85 -6.20 1.00
CA ASP A 50 -10.24 -6.18 0.56
C ASP A 50 -11.19 -6.37 1.74
N SER A 51 -12.43 -5.91 1.57
CA SER A 51 -13.43 -5.95 2.65
C SER A 51 -13.81 -7.36 3.06
N ASP A 52 -13.64 -8.35 2.19
CA ASP A 52 -13.99 -9.75 2.47
C ASP A 52 -12.82 -10.58 2.98
N TYR A 53 -11.63 -10.01 3.11
CA TYR A 53 -10.49 -10.72 3.64
C TYR A 53 -10.62 -10.90 5.14
N GLN A 54 -10.45 -12.11 5.61
CA GLN A 54 -10.59 -12.46 7.03
C GLN A 54 -9.33 -13.09 7.63
N GLY A 55 -8.27 -13.22 6.84
CA GLY A 55 -7.02 -13.81 7.31
C GLY A 55 -6.21 -12.86 8.17
N GLN A 56 -5.10 -13.36 8.68
CA GLN A 56 -4.17 -12.55 9.43
C GLN A 56 -3.56 -11.47 8.55
N VAL A 57 -3.42 -10.27 9.09
CA VAL A 57 -2.71 -9.18 8.43
C VAL A 57 -1.22 -9.44 8.54
N LEU A 58 -0.55 -9.49 7.40
CA LEU A 58 0.89 -9.61 7.29
C LEU A 58 1.46 -8.32 6.73
N VAL A 59 2.61 -7.91 7.25
CA VAL A 59 3.32 -6.74 6.74
C VAL A 59 4.52 -7.21 5.93
N SER A 60 4.53 -6.89 4.64
CA SER A 60 5.72 -7.10 3.81
C SER A 60 6.71 -5.98 4.11
N CYS A 61 7.68 -6.27 4.96
CA CYS A 61 8.61 -5.27 5.45
C CYS A 61 9.91 -5.35 4.67
N TRP A 62 10.34 -4.23 4.12
CA TRP A 62 11.53 -4.12 3.30
C TRP A 62 12.49 -3.07 3.85
N ASN A 63 13.74 -3.48 4.06
CA ASN A 63 14.80 -2.55 4.43
C ASN A 63 15.49 -2.06 3.15
N ARG A 64 15.10 -0.89 2.68
CA ARG A 64 15.76 -0.25 1.53
C ARG A 64 16.85 0.73 1.97
N GLY A 65 17.16 0.76 3.26
CA GLY A 65 18.21 1.60 3.81
C GLY A 65 19.58 0.98 3.64
N LYS A 66 20.54 1.57 4.32
CA LYS A 66 21.96 1.17 4.25
C LYS A 66 22.43 0.45 5.49
N GLU A 67 21.65 0.48 6.56
CA GLU A 67 22.02 -0.11 7.84
C GLU A 67 21.04 -1.24 8.21
N PRO A 68 21.50 -2.27 8.94
CA PRO A 68 20.59 -3.26 9.48
C PRO A 68 19.56 -2.61 10.41
N PHE A 69 18.37 -3.15 10.42
CA PHE A 69 17.30 -2.67 11.28
C PHE A 69 16.72 -3.84 12.07
N VAL A 70 16.63 -3.67 13.38
CA VAL A 70 16.06 -4.68 14.27
C VAL A 70 14.60 -4.36 14.50
N VAL A 71 13.73 -5.31 14.16
CA VAL A 71 12.30 -5.23 14.46
C VAL A 71 12.06 -5.99 15.75
N ASN A 72 11.63 -5.29 16.77
CA ASN A 72 11.32 -5.88 18.06
C ASN A 72 9.83 -6.25 18.15
N PRO A 73 9.46 -7.25 18.98
CA PRO A 73 8.04 -7.55 19.20
C PRO A 73 7.29 -6.30 19.66
N MET A 74 6.06 -6.14 19.17
CA MET A 74 5.18 -5.01 19.47
C MET A 74 5.64 -3.66 18.92
N GLU A 75 6.67 -3.64 18.11
CA GLU A 75 7.16 -2.40 17.50
C GLU A 75 6.22 -1.98 16.36
N ARG A 76 5.99 -0.67 16.27
CA ARG A 76 5.15 -0.09 15.23
C ARG A 76 5.96 0.10 13.95
N ILE A 77 5.74 -0.75 12.96
CA ILE A 77 6.53 -0.73 11.71
C ILE A 77 5.73 -0.22 10.52
N ALA A 78 4.42 -0.16 10.63
CA ALA A 78 3.52 0.28 9.57
C ALA A 78 2.24 0.83 10.20
N GLN A 79 1.33 1.28 9.36
CA GLN A 79 0.03 1.75 9.83
C GLN A 79 -1.07 1.26 8.89
N LEU A 80 -2.24 1.01 9.46
CA LEU A 80 -3.41 0.56 8.73
C LEU A 80 -4.43 1.67 8.71
N VAL A 81 -4.94 1.99 7.53
CA VAL A 81 -5.94 3.03 7.33
C VAL A 81 -7.12 2.42 6.60
N VAL A 82 -8.33 2.64 7.12
CA VAL A 82 -9.55 2.23 6.42
C VAL A 82 -10.02 3.38 5.54
N VAL A 83 -10.29 3.06 4.27
CA VAL A 83 -10.65 4.07 3.29
C VAL A 83 -11.94 3.66 2.56
N PRO A 84 -12.76 4.63 2.15
CA PRO A 84 -13.87 4.34 1.24
C PRO A 84 -13.34 4.05 -0.16
N VAL A 85 -13.97 3.11 -0.84
CA VAL A 85 -13.62 2.77 -2.22
C VAL A 85 -14.87 2.73 -3.07
N VAL A 86 -14.68 2.91 -4.37
CA VAL A 86 -15.75 2.85 -5.34
C VAL A 86 -15.54 1.62 -6.20
N GLN A 87 -16.57 0.77 -6.28
CA GLN A 87 -16.57 -0.35 -7.20
C GLN A 87 -16.94 0.18 -8.59
N VAL A 88 -16.12 -0.16 -9.58
CA VAL A 88 -16.33 0.33 -10.94
C VAL A 88 -16.74 -0.82 -11.85
N GLU A 89 -17.53 -0.49 -12.86
CA GLU A 89 -17.81 -1.38 -13.97
C GLU A 89 -17.03 -0.90 -15.18
N LEU A 90 -16.42 -1.83 -15.89
CA LEU A 90 -15.73 -1.52 -17.13
C LEU A 90 -16.73 -1.59 -18.27
N ASN A 91 -16.79 -0.53 -19.06
CA ASN A 91 -17.60 -0.45 -20.26
C ASN A 91 -16.70 -0.37 -21.48
N ILE A 92 -16.69 -1.43 -22.27
CA ILE A 92 -15.84 -1.51 -23.45
C ILE A 92 -16.54 -0.76 -24.58
N VAL A 93 -15.85 0.23 -25.12
CA VAL A 93 -16.38 1.10 -26.20
C VAL A 93 -15.37 1.13 -27.35
N ASP A 94 -15.86 1.50 -28.55
CA ASP A 94 -15.00 1.66 -29.71
C ASP A 94 -14.28 3.01 -29.71
N SER A 95 -14.90 4.04 -29.10
CA SER A 95 -14.31 5.37 -29.00
C SER A 95 -14.89 6.10 -27.80
N PHE A 96 -14.23 7.16 -27.39
CA PHE A 96 -14.69 8.03 -26.29
C PHE A 96 -15.39 9.25 -26.86
N ASP A 97 -16.30 9.81 -26.05
CA ASP A 97 -16.82 11.13 -26.31
C ASP A 97 -15.72 12.18 -26.20
N GLU A 98 -15.88 13.32 -26.88
CA GLU A 98 -14.92 14.40 -26.79
C GLU A 98 -14.82 14.93 -25.36
N SER A 99 -13.62 15.33 -24.98
CA SER A 99 -13.36 15.98 -23.71
C SER A 99 -12.31 17.06 -23.92
N LEU A 100 -12.26 18.02 -22.98
CA LEU A 100 -11.27 19.10 -23.03
C LEU A 100 -9.83 18.59 -22.99
N ARG A 101 -9.60 17.45 -22.32
CA ARG A 101 -8.30 16.87 -22.17
C ARG A 101 -7.96 15.88 -23.28
N GLY A 102 -8.95 15.23 -23.84
CA GLY A 102 -8.77 14.17 -24.83
C GLY A 102 -7.84 13.07 -24.30
N ALA A 103 -6.84 12.71 -25.09
CA ALA A 103 -5.85 11.68 -24.70
C ALA A 103 -4.73 12.23 -23.82
N GLY A 104 -4.83 13.46 -23.38
CA GLY A 104 -3.84 14.06 -22.49
C GLY A 104 -3.76 13.34 -21.16
N GLY A 105 -2.58 13.00 -20.74
CA GLY A 105 -2.37 12.28 -19.52
C GLY A 105 -1.07 12.71 -18.86
N PHE A 106 -0.28 11.74 -18.49
CA PHE A 106 0.99 11.99 -17.82
C PHE A 106 1.87 12.91 -18.66
N GLY A 107 2.27 14.06 -18.10
CA GLY A 107 3.09 15.03 -18.78
C GLY A 107 2.34 15.94 -19.74
N SER A 108 1.01 15.89 -19.80
CA SER A 108 0.22 16.70 -20.73
C SER A 108 0.24 18.17 -20.37
N THR A 109 0.28 18.52 -19.08
CA THR A 109 0.28 19.92 -18.65
C THR A 109 1.69 20.50 -18.68
N GLY A 110 1.81 21.71 -19.21
CA GLY A 110 3.09 22.41 -19.25
C GLY A 110 4.07 21.90 -20.32
N LYS A 111 3.77 20.85 -20.99
CA LYS A 111 4.60 20.28 -22.04
C LYS A 111 3.97 20.36 -23.42
N HIS A 112 2.71 20.56 -23.45
CA HIS A 112 1.92 20.52 -24.68
C HIS A 112 1.21 21.80 -24.96
#